data_470d577a2766e7124c01b5195617ab5f
#
_entry.id   470d577a2766e7124c01b5195617ab5f
#
_cell.length_a   1.000
_cell.length_b   1.000
_cell.length_c   1.000
_cell.angle_alpha   90.00
_cell.angle_beta   90.00
_cell.angle_gamma   90.00
#
_symmetry.space_group_name_H-M   'P 1'
#
loop_
_entity.id
_entity.type
_entity.pdbx_description
1 polymer ?
#
loop_
_entity_poly.entity_id
_entity_poly.type
_entity_poly.pdbx_seq_one_letter_code
_entity_poly.pdbx_strand_id
1 'polypeptide(L)'
;FRQAINFAYDRTAYGAQSQGEEGATKIIRNLLVPPSFVTLDGKDFGDVVASKMVNYGQVWQNINFADGQDAYYNTDKAKEAFAQAKKELEAKGVQFPIHLDLPVDQSVKKGVQEASSFKQSIESVLGTDNVVIDIQMLSTEEMDSIGYLANTAAQKDYDLYNGGWGPDYQDPSTYLDTLNLTNGGSLQNLGLEPGESNTKATAVGLDTYTKMLEEANAEQDLNKRYDKYAEAQAWLVDSSLAIPNVSLGGTPGIRKTVPFSAAFSQAGNKGVESYKYLKLQDKIVTTAEYEEARQKWLKEKEESNKKAQEDFAKHVK
;
A
#
# COMPACT_ATOMS: atom_id res chain seq x y z
N PHE A 1 4.21 18.76 4.39
CA PHE A 1 3.13 18.48 5.36
C PHE A 1 2.80 16.98 5.41
N ARG A 2 2.50 16.30 4.27
CA ARG A 2 2.21 14.86 4.25
C ARG A 2 3.30 14.00 4.86
N GLN A 3 4.58 14.31 4.62
CA GLN A 3 5.71 13.62 5.26
C GLN A 3 5.69 13.78 6.78
N ALA A 4 5.30 14.95 7.29
CA ALA A 4 5.17 15.16 8.73
C ALA A 4 4.08 14.25 9.34
N ILE A 5 2.94 14.09 8.67
CA ILE A 5 1.89 13.16 9.06
C ILE A 5 2.42 11.71 9.02
N ASN A 6 3.12 11.32 7.94
CA ASN A 6 3.69 9.98 7.78
C ASN A 6 4.67 9.64 8.93
N PHE A 7 5.59 10.56 9.27
CA PHE A 7 6.54 10.35 10.36
C PHE A 7 5.94 10.47 11.76
N ALA A 8 4.80 11.14 11.91
CA ALA A 8 4.09 11.24 13.19
C ALA A 8 3.16 10.04 13.45
N TYR A 9 2.86 9.24 12.45
CA TYR A 9 1.94 8.12 12.53
C TYR A 9 2.62 6.87 13.10
N ASP A 10 2.30 6.52 14.36
CA ASP A 10 2.72 5.29 15.03
C ASP A 10 1.85 4.10 14.58
N ARG A 11 2.31 3.37 13.56
CA ARG A 11 1.60 2.20 13.03
C ARG A 11 1.68 0.99 13.94
N THR A 12 2.64 0.96 14.86
CA THR A 12 2.71 -0.07 15.91
C THR A 12 1.56 0.11 16.90
N ALA A 13 1.35 1.33 17.40
CA ALA A 13 0.21 1.64 18.26
C ALA A 13 -1.13 1.40 17.56
N TYR A 14 -1.23 1.72 16.27
CA TYR A 14 -2.40 1.44 15.43
C TYR A 14 -2.64 -0.08 15.31
N GLY A 15 -1.63 -0.86 14.95
CA GLY A 15 -1.73 -2.32 14.81
C GLY A 15 -2.10 -3.03 16.11
N ALA A 16 -1.67 -2.48 17.26
CA ALA A 16 -2.00 -3.01 18.57
C ALA A 16 -3.50 -2.97 18.88
N GLN A 17 -4.26 -2.04 18.29
CA GLN A 17 -5.71 -1.94 18.47
C GLN A 17 -6.45 -3.18 17.96
N SER A 18 -5.89 -3.89 17.01
CA SER A 18 -6.52 -5.05 16.37
C SER A 18 -5.79 -6.37 16.62
N GLN A 19 -4.47 -6.33 16.84
CA GLN A 19 -3.64 -7.53 16.96
C GLN A 19 -3.04 -7.71 18.37
N GLY A 20 -3.28 -6.76 19.28
CA GLY A 20 -2.58 -6.69 20.56
C GLY A 20 -1.09 -6.34 20.38
N GLU A 21 -0.39 -6.10 21.47
CA GLU A 21 1.01 -5.63 21.47
C GLU A 21 1.96 -6.61 20.76
N GLU A 22 1.79 -7.93 21.00
CA GLU A 22 2.67 -8.95 20.38
C GLU A 22 2.47 -9.13 18.88
N GLY A 23 1.29 -8.80 18.37
CA GLY A 23 0.92 -8.90 16.96
C GLY A 23 1.07 -7.62 16.18
N ALA A 24 1.19 -6.49 16.86
CA ALA A 24 1.10 -5.14 16.30
C ALA A 24 1.99 -4.90 15.08
N THR A 25 3.27 -5.26 15.18
CA THR A 25 4.23 -5.04 14.10
C THR A 25 4.10 -6.05 12.95
N LYS A 26 3.56 -7.24 13.22
CA LYS A 26 3.52 -8.35 12.23
C LYS A 26 2.67 -8.04 11.00
N ILE A 27 1.73 -7.11 11.13
CA ILE A 27 0.83 -6.71 10.05
C ILE A 27 1.33 -5.46 9.30
N ILE A 28 2.35 -4.76 9.81
CA ILE A 28 2.82 -3.51 9.22
C ILE A 28 3.43 -3.75 7.85
N ARG A 29 3.05 -2.90 6.90
CA ARG A 29 3.60 -2.77 5.55
C ARG A 29 4.29 -1.42 5.40
N ASN A 30 5.47 -1.43 4.81
CA ASN A 30 6.25 -0.21 4.60
C ASN A 30 6.23 0.27 3.13
N LEU A 31 5.81 -0.60 2.21
CA LEU A 31 5.67 -0.29 0.80
C LEU A 31 4.30 -0.76 0.30
N LEU A 32 3.76 -0.12 -0.74
CA LEU A 32 2.52 -0.56 -1.39
C LEU A 32 2.74 -1.91 -2.09
N VAL A 33 3.82 -2.05 -2.85
CA VAL A 33 4.25 -3.35 -3.36
C VAL A 33 4.97 -4.10 -2.23
N PRO A 34 4.40 -5.19 -1.71
CA PRO A 34 5.00 -5.88 -0.57
C PRO A 34 6.39 -6.42 -0.89
N PRO A 35 7.32 -6.46 0.07
CA PRO A 35 8.55 -7.23 -0.05
C PRO A 35 8.27 -8.68 -0.45
N SER A 36 9.17 -9.29 -1.20
CA SER A 36 9.04 -10.64 -1.75
C SER A 36 7.90 -10.85 -2.74
N PHE A 37 7.22 -9.78 -3.18
CA PHE A 37 6.18 -9.85 -4.20
C PHE A 37 6.77 -10.17 -5.57
N VAL A 38 7.86 -9.49 -5.94
CA VAL A 38 8.68 -9.76 -7.11
C VAL A 38 10.17 -9.57 -6.78
N THR A 39 11.05 -10.12 -7.62
CA THR A 39 12.50 -9.99 -7.50
C THR A 39 13.11 -9.44 -8.78
N LEU A 40 14.22 -8.70 -8.65
CA LEU A 40 15.06 -8.21 -9.74
C LEU A 40 16.45 -8.81 -9.58
N ASP A 41 16.91 -9.59 -10.56
CA ASP A 41 18.25 -10.24 -10.52
C ASP A 41 18.53 -10.92 -9.16
N GLY A 42 17.50 -11.56 -8.59
CA GLY A 42 17.57 -12.25 -7.30
C GLY A 42 17.51 -11.34 -6.06
N LYS A 43 17.39 -10.01 -6.22
CA LYS A 43 17.17 -9.06 -5.12
C LYS A 43 15.68 -8.85 -4.87
N ASP A 44 15.31 -8.68 -3.63
CA ASP A 44 13.94 -8.30 -3.28
C ASP A 44 13.59 -6.91 -3.83
N PHE A 45 12.35 -6.75 -4.30
CA PHE A 45 11.88 -5.46 -4.82
C PHE A 45 12.00 -4.34 -3.77
N GLY A 46 11.71 -4.63 -2.51
CA GLY A 46 11.82 -3.66 -1.42
C GLY A 46 13.25 -3.17 -1.21
N ASP A 47 14.26 -4.04 -1.37
CA ASP A 47 15.68 -3.65 -1.27
C ASP A 47 16.09 -2.73 -2.43
N VAL A 48 15.53 -2.97 -3.62
CA VAL A 48 15.78 -2.10 -4.78
C VAL A 48 15.15 -0.73 -4.55
N VAL A 49 13.91 -0.67 -4.06
CA VAL A 49 13.26 0.60 -3.66
C VAL A 49 14.12 1.34 -2.64
N ALA A 50 14.56 0.66 -1.58
CA ALA A 50 15.40 1.26 -0.54
C ALA A 50 16.69 1.89 -1.12
N SER A 51 17.31 1.23 -2.10
CA SER A 51 18.52 1.75 -2.76
C SER A 51 18.27 3.04 -3.55
N LYS A 52 17.05 3.25 -4.03
CA LYS A 52 16.66 4.44 -4.81
C LYS A 52 16.30 5.63 -3.91
N MET A 53 15.93 5.38 -2.67
CA MET A 53 15.57 6.44 -1.72
C MET A 53 16.69 7.45 -1.44
N VAL A 54 17.93 7.09 -1.72
CA VAL A 54 19.08 8.02 -1.64
C VAL A 54 18.89 9.27 -2.53
N ASN A 55 18.14 9.14 -3.62
CA ASN A 55 17.85 10.22 -4.56
C ASN A 55 16.85 11.25 -4.01
N TYR A 56 16.12 10.90 -2.94
CA TYR A 56 15.04 11.70 -2.36
C TYR A 56 15.44 12.42 -1.07
N GLY A 57 16.73 12.38 -0.70
CA GLY A 57 17.30 13.19 0.37
C GLY A 57 17.65 12.43 1.65
N GLN A 58 18.27 13.18 2.58
CA GLN A 58 18.84 12.64 3.83
C GLN A 58 17.75 12.04 4.74
N VAL A 59 16.54 12.56 4.68
CA VAL A 59 15.43 12.12 5.52
C VAL A 59 15.10 10.64 5.34
N TRP A 60 15.40 10.08 4.15
CA TRP A 60 15.14 8.70 3.78
C TRP A 60 16.34 7.77 3.96
N GLN A 61 17.49 8.29 4.37
CA GLN A 61 18.68 7.45 4.57
C GLN A 61 18.55 6.57 5.81
N ASN A 62 19.09 5.36 5.71
CA ASN A 62 19.10 4.35 6.76
C ASN A 62 17.70 3.89 7.24
N ILE A 63 16.69 4.04 6.41
CA ILE A 63 15.37 3.48 6.67
C ILE A 63 15.33 2.03 6.18
N ASN A 64 14.90 1.13 7.05
CA ASN A 64 14.66 -0.25 6.72
C ASN A 64 13.19 -0.43 6.32
N PHE A 65 12.94 -0.68 5.04
CA PHE A 65 11.58 -0.89 4.51
C PHE A 65 11.05 -2.33 4.65
N ALA A 66 11.82 -3.24 5.29
CA ALA A 66 11.31 -4.58 5.53
C ALA A 66 10.04 -4.55 6.38
N ASP A 67 9.10 -5.42 6.08
CA ASP A 67 7.87 -5.58 6.85
C ASP A 67 8.12 -6.09 8.28
N GLY A 68 7.09 -6.05 9.11
CA GLY A 68 7.16 -6.50 10.49
C GLY A 68 7.76 -5.49 11.47
N GLN A 69 7.95 -4.26 11.04
CA GLN A 69 8.40 -3.11 11.83
C GLN A 69 7.84 -1.82 11.25
N ASP A 70 7.82 -0.75 12.03
CA ASP A 70 7.48 0.58 11.54
C ASP A 70 8.73 1.30 11.01
N ALA A 71 8.82 1.46 9.68
CA ALA A 71 9.95 2.13 9.03
C ALA A 71 9.87 3.65 9.12
N TYR A 72 8.70 4.22 9.37
CA TYR A 72 8.48 5.65 9.22
C TYR A 72 8.37 6.39 10.54
N TYR A 73 7.77 5.82 11.57
CA TYR A 73 7.51 6.53 12.81
C TYR A 73 8.78 7.13 13.41
N ASN A 74 8.83 8.45 13.42
CA ASN A 74 9.97 9.21 13.95
C ASN A 74 9.54 10.62 14.32
N THR A 75 9.40 10.88 15.60
CA THR A 75 8.86 12.14 16.11
C THR A 75 9.74 13.36 15.80
N ASP A 76 11.04 13.20 15.71
CA ASP A 76 11.96 14.29 15.38
C ASP A 76 11.85 14.68 13.91
N LYS A 77 11.88 13.69 13.00
CA LYS A 77 11.64 13.91 11.57
C LYS A 77 10.25 14.51 11.31
N ALA A 78 9.23 14.05 12.05
CA ALA A 78 7.88 14.61 11.94
C ALA A 78 7.85 16.10 12.27
N LYS A 79 8.46 16.50 13.39
CA LYS A 79 8.54 17.90 13.83
C LYS A 79 9.36 18.77 12.88
N GLU A 80 10.49 18.25 12.37
CA GLU A 80 11.32 18.95 11.40
C GLU A 80 10.57 19.19 10.08
N ALA A 81 9.96 18.14 9.52
CA ALA A 81 9.16 18.24 8.29
C ALA A 81 7.95 19.17 8.48
N PHE A 82 7.32 19.12 9.66
CA PHE A 82 6.22 20.02 9.97
C PHE A 82 6.65 21.47 10.08
N ALA A 83 7.78 21.74 10.77
CA ALA A 83 8.29 23.10 10.93
C ALA A 83 8.60 23.77 9.57
N GLN A 84 9.14 23.00 8.62
CA GLN A 84 9.34 23.46 7.25
C GLN A 84 8.01 23.72 6.53
N ALA A 85 7.11 22.74 6.58
CA ALA A 85 5.79 22.85 5.95
C ALA A 85 4.96 24.03 6.51
N LYS A 86 5.03 24.26 7.83
CA LYS A 86 4.30 25.36 8.48
C LYS A 86 4.73 26.72 7.91
N LYS A 87 6.02 26.97 7.75
CA LYS A 87 6.52 28.23 7.16
C LYS A 87 5.98 28.46 5.74
N GLU A 88 5.94 27.39 4.93
CA GLU A 88 5.44 27.46 3.55
C GLU A 88 3.92 27.68 3.51
N LEU A 89 3.18 27.06 4.41
CA LEU A 89 1.73 27.18 4.49
C LEU A 89 1.31 28.55 5.04
N GLU A 90 1.99 29.05 6.08
CA GLU A 90 1.77 30.42 6.61
C GLU A 90 2.03 31.48 5.55
N ALA A 91 3.09 31.30 4.74
CA ALA A 91 3.39 32.21 3.62
C ALA A 91 2.29 32.20 2.53
N LYS A 92 1.49 31.13 2.47
CA LYS A 92 0.30 31.01 1.60
C LYS A 92 -1.01 31.41 2.26
N GLY A 93 -0.95 31.90 3.51
CA GLY A 93 -2.13 32.36 4.25
C GLY A 93 -2.96 31.24 4.90
N VAL A 94 -2.41 30.01 5.01
CA VAL A 94 -3.10 28.91 5.71
C VAL A 94 -3.17 29.21 7.18
N GLN A 95 -4.34 29.04 7.76
CA GLN A 95 -4.60 29.21 9.19
C GLN A 95 -4.35 27.88 9.94
N PHE A 96 -3.96 27.98 11.20
CA PHE A 96 -3.76 26.84 12.09
C PHE A 96 -4.72 26.88 13.27
N PRO A 97 -5.14 25.73 13.80
CA PRO A 97 -4.76 24.38 13.36
C PRO A 97 -5.36 24.01 12.00
N ILE A 98 -4.68 23.12 11.29
CA ILE A 98 -5.24 22.46 10.09
C ILE A 98 -6.12 21.33 10.57
N HIS A 99 -7.38 21.33 10.17
CA HIS A 99 -8.34 20.28 10.42
C HIS A 99 -8.33 19.27 9.28
N LEU A 100 -8.32 17.97 9.61
CA LEU A 100 -8.32 16.87 8.65
C LEU A 100 -9.43 15.89 9.01
N ASP A 101 -10.43 15.78 8.15
CA ASP A 101 -11.55 14.86 8.29
C ASP A 101 -11.13 13.42 8.02
N LEU A 102 -11.42 12.52 8.98
CA LEU A 102 -11.19 11.07 8.89
C LEU A 102 -12.51 10.34 9.12
N PRO A 103 -13.19 9.85 8.08
CA PRO A 103 -14.43 9.11 8.22
C PRO A 103 -14.21 7.71 8.76
N VAL A 104 -15.11 7.26 9.62
CA VAL A 104 -15.08 5.93 10.25
C VAL A 104 -16.49 5.38 10.37
N ASP A 105 -16.68 4.12 9.99
CA ASP A 105 -17.92 3.39 10.28
C ASP A 105 -18.04 3.18 11.79
N GLN A 106 -19.01 3.85 12.43
CA GLN A 106 -19.24 3.79 13.87
C GLN A 106 -19.64 2.39 14.38
N SER A 107 -20.15 1.52 13.50
CA SER A 107 -20.52 0.15 13.83
C SER A 107 -19.31 -0.77 13.92
N VAL A 108 -18.17 -0.39 13.30
CA VAL A 108 -16.93 -1.17 13.27
C VAL A 108 -16.01 -0.72 14.40
N LYS A 109 -16.21 -1.28 15.61
CA LYS A 109 -15.46 -0.91 16.82
C LYS A 109 -13.94 -0.89 16.61
N LYS A 110 -13.40 -1.85 15.86
CA LYS A 110 -11.97 -1.93 15.53
C LYS A 110 -11.53 -0.66 14.76
N GLY A 111 -12.26 -0.28 13.72
CA GLY A 111 -11.96 0.91 12.91
C GLY A 111 -11.97 2.19 13.74
N VAL A 112 -12.91 2.33 14.67
CA VAL A 112 -13.00 3.46 15.61
C VAL A 112 -11.77 3.52 16.52
N GLN A 113 -11.31 2.38 17.04
CA GLN A 113 -10.11 2.30 17.89
C GLN A 113 -8.85 2.64 17.10
N GLU A 114 -8.72 2.12 15.89
CA GLU A 114 -7.61 2.38 14.97
C GLU A 114 -7.55 3.87 14.58
N ALA A 115 -8.69 4.49 14.24
CA ALA A 115 -8.75 5.94 13.95
C ALA A 115 -8.40 6.80 15.18
N SER A 116 -8.84 6.39 16.36
CA SER A 116 -8.49 7.09 17.61
C SER A 116 -7.00 7.01 17.91
N SER A 117 -6.36 5.86 17.62
CA SER A 117 -4.91 5.68 17.75
C SER A 117 -4.15 6.57 16.75
N PHE A 118 -4.61 6.64 15.49
CA PHE A 118 -4.04 7.54 14.48
C PHE A 118 -4.12 9.00 14.93
N LYS A 119 -5.31 9.46 15.33
CA LYS A 119 -5.53 10.82 15.87
C LYS A 119 -4.57 11.11 17.01
N GLN A 120 -4.53 10.26 18.01
CA GLN A 120 -3.66 10.44 19.19
C GLN A 120 -2.18 10.53 18.77
N SER A 121 -1.73 9.70 17.85
CA SER A 121 -0.37 9.70 17.36
C SER A 121 -0.01 11.04 16.72
N ILE A 122 -0.79 11.50 15.75
CA ILE A 122 -0.55 12.76 15.04
C ILE A 122 -0.60 13.96 15.97
N GLU A 123 -1.64 14.09 16.77
CA GLU A 123 -1.86 15.25 17.64
C GLU A 123 -0.85 15.33 18.79
N SER A 124 -0.40 14.18 19.33
CA SER A 124 0.63 14.20 20.39
C SER A 124 2.00 14.60 19.86
N VAL A 125 2.33 14.30 18.60
CA VAL A 125 3.63 14.61 17.99
C VAL A 125 3.68 16.03 17.45
N LEU A 126 2.64 16.46 16.71
CA LEU A 126 2.59 17.74 16.01
C LEU A 126 1.95 18.85 16.83
N GLY A 127 1.11 18.51 17.82
CA GLY A 127 0.36 19.45 18.67
C GLY A 127 -0.98 19.84 18.06
N THR A 128 -2.01 19.91 18.92
CA THR A 128 -3.39 20.27 18.50
C THR A 128 -3.54 21.72 18.04
N ASP A 129 -2.60 22.60 18.41
CA ASP A 129 -2.53 23.96 17.88
C ASP A 129 -2.06 24.01 16.41
N ASN A 130 -1.58 22.90 15.89
CA ASN A 130 -1.08 22.79 14.54
C ASN A 130 -1.93 21.90 13.64
N VAL A 131 -2.34 20.73 14.14
CA VAL A 131 -3.13 19.75 13.38
C VAL A 131 -4.16 19.13 14.29
N VAL A 132 -5.38 19.02 13.80
CA VAL A 132 -6.49 18.33 14.46
C VAL A 132 -7.04 17.28 13.51
N ILE A 133 -7.17 16.05 13.97
CA ILE A 133 -7.84 14.98 13.24
C ILE A 133 -9.30 14.91 13.69
N ASP A 134 -10.20 15.25 12.80
CA ASP A 134 -11.63 15.24 13.06
C ASP A 134 -12.22 13.89 12.63
N ILE A 135 -12.41 12.99 13.60
CA ILE A 135 -13.01 11.67 13.33
C ILE A 135 -14.51 11.85 13.06
N GLN A 136 -14.92 11.56 11.83
CA GLN A 136 -16.32 11.61 11.40
C GLN A 136 -16.96 10.24 11.63
N MET A 137 -17.78 10.14 12.67
CA MET A 137 -18.49 8.90 13.05
C MET A 137 -19.72 8.74 12.17
N LEU A 138 -19.64 7.93 11.14
CA LEU A 138 -20.68 7.72 10.14
C LEU A 138 -21.38 6.37 10.34
N SER A 139 -22.63 6.27 9.89
CA SER A 139 -23.27 4.97 9.70
C SER A 139 -22.59 4.20 8.55
N THR A 140 -22.79 2.89 8.49
CA THR A 140 -22.27 2.07 7.38
C THR A 140 -22.75 2.59 6.02
N GLU A 141 -24.02 2.99 5.92
CA GLU A 141 -24.60 3.52 4.69
C GLU A 141 -23.95 4.87 4.27
N GLU A 142 -23.73 5.77 5.20
CA GLU A 142 -23.02 7.03 4.94
C GLU A 142 -21.58 6.78 4.55
N MET A 143 -20.87 5.89 5.27
CA MET A 143 -19.49 5.51 4.94
C MET A 143 -19.38 4.91 3.56
N ASP A 144 -20.30 4.00 3.18
CA ASP A 144 -20.35 3.42 1.84
C ASP A 144 -20.61 4.48 0.76
N SER A 145 -21.49 5.45 1.04
CA SER A 145 -21.86 6.49 0.08
C SER A 145 -20.71 7.42 -0.31
N ILE A 146 -19.79 7.71 0.62
CA ILE A 146 -18.60 8.54 0.36
C ILE A 146 -17.36 7.70 0.03
N GLY A 147 -17.39 6.40 0.29
CA GLY A 147 -16.29 5.46 0.08
C GLY A 147 -16.51 4.56 -1.14
N TYR A 148 -16.98 3.35 -0.88
CA TYR A 148 -17.08 2.28 -1.85
C TYR A 148 -18.08 2.56 -3.00
N LEU A 149 -19.23 3.18 -2.69
CA LEU A 149 -20.27 3.50 -3.68
C LEU A 149 -20.08 4.86 -4.35
N ALA A 150 -19.12 5.66 -3.89
CA ALA A 150 -18.80 6.93 -4.53
C ALA A 150 -18.23 6.72 -5.93
N ASN A 151 -18.89 7.29 -6.94
CA ASN A 151 -18.53 7.13 -8.35
C ASN A 151 -17.71 8.31 -8.89
N THR A 152 -17.60 9.38 -8.12
CA THR A 152 -16.85 10.59 -8.49
C THR A 152 -16.00 11.07 -7.32
N ALA A 153 -14.92 11.79 -7.61
CA ALA A 153 -14.08 12.42 -6.60
C ALA A 153 -14.86 13.44 -5.73
N ALA A 154 -15.85 14.11 -6.31
CA ALA A 154 -16.68 15.08 -5.59
C ALA A 154 -17.57 14.45 -4.52
N GLN A 155 -17.85 13.15 -4.60
CA GLN A 155 -18.61 12.41 -3.59
C GLN A 155 -17.75 11.96 -2.40
N LYS A 156 -16.41 12.01 -2.55
CA LYS A 156 -15.45 11.62 -1.50
C LYS A 156 -15.11 12.83 -0.64
N ASP A 157 -16.00 13.11 0.31
CA ASP A 157 -15.93 14.27 1.19
C ASP A 157 -15.12 13.93 2.46
N TYR A 158 -13.81 13.89 2.33
CA TYR A 158 -12.86 13.65 3.42
C TYR A 158 -11.44 14.10 3.03
N ASP A 159 -10.60 14.33 4.03
CA ASP A 159 -9.16 14.65 3.84
C ASP A 159 -8.26 13.42 3.96
N LEU A 160 -8.67 12.46 4.78
CA LEU A 160 -7.97 11.21 5.04
C LEU A 160 -8.91 10.03 4.85
N TYR A 161 -8.40 8.96 4.24
CA TYR A 161 -9.19 7.75 4.01
C TYR A 161 -8.36 6.49 4.24
N ASN A 162 -8.90 5.55 5.02
CA ASN A 162 -8.28 4.24 5.19
C ASN A 162 -8.77 3.29 4.09
N GLY A 163 -8.07 3.29 2.97
CA GLY A 163 -8.36 2.45 1.82
C GLY A 163 -7.58 1.14 1.82
N GLY A 164 -7.96 0.22 0.96
CA GLY A 164 -7.28 -1.06 0.77
C GLY A 164 -7.17 -1.46 -0.69
N TRP A 165 -6.17 -2.29 -0.99
CA TRP A 165 -5.98 -2.89 -2.30
C TRP A 165 -5.51 -4.33 -2.17
N GLY A 166 -6.02 -5.20 -3.03
CA GLY A 166 -5.51 -6.57 -3.19
C GLY A 166 -4.98 -6.74 -4.61
N PRO A 167 -3.83 -7.41 -4.80
CA PRO A 167 -3.23 -7.54 -6.12
C PRO A 167 -4.10 -8.38 -7.06
N ASP A 168 -4.27 -7.92 -8.29
CA ASP A 168 -5.00 -8.64 -9.32
C ASP A 168 -4.09 -9.63 -10.07
N TYR A 169 -2.78 -9.35 -10.12
CA TYR A 169 -1.75 -10.18 -10.76
C TYR A 169 -0.38 -9.92 -10.11
N GLN A 170 0.61 -10.76 -10.41
CA GLN A 170 1.94 -10.68 -9.81
C GLN A 170 2.89 -9.78 -10.64
N ASP A 171 2.62 -8.50 -10.64
CA ASP A 171 3.45 -7.44 -11.22
C ASP A 171 3.28 -6.17 -10.37
N PRO A 172 4.31 -5.35 -10.14
CA PRO A 172 4.21 -4.12 -9.33
C PRO A 172 3.13 -3.15 -9.77
N SER A 173 2.79 -3.13 -11.05
CA SER A 173 1.74 -2.27 -11.60
C SER A 173 0.39 -2.46 -10.93
N THR A 174 0.07 -3.68 -10.46
CA THR A 174 -1.22 -3.94 -9.79
C THR A 174 -1.46 -3.06 -8.56
N TYR A 175 -0.39 -2.62 -7.90
CA TYR A 175 -0.45 -1.67 -6.78
C TYR A 175 -0.22 -0.22 -7.25
N LEU A 176 0.79 0.00 -8.07
CA LEU A 176 1.27 1.33 -8.39
C LEU A 176 0.36 2.05 -9.39
N ASP A 177 -0.25 1.33 -10.33
CA ASP A 177 -1.20 1.89 -11.29
C ASP A 177 -2.51 2.39 -10.64
N THR A 178 -2.77 2.04 -9.38
CA THR A 178 -3.94 2.54 -8.64
C THR A 178 -3.97 4.06 -8.51
N LEU A 179 -2.80 4.71 -8.58
CA LEU A 179 -2.62 6.16 -8.53
C LEU A 179 -2.19 6.76 -9.88
N ASN A 180 -2.26 5.99 -10.97
CA ASN A 180 -2.02 6.49 -12.32
C ASN A 180 -3.08 7.53 -12.70
N LEU A 181 -2.67 8.73 -13.10
CA LEU A 181 -3.58 9.85 -13.41
C LEU A 181 -4.55 9.55 -14.56
N THR A 182 -4.17 8.65 -15.48
CA THR A 182 -4.98 8.32 -16.65
C THR A 182 -6.17 7.41 -16.29
N ASN A 183 -5.96 6.43 -15.40
CA ASN A 183 -6.95 5.36 -15.15
C ASN A 183 -6.89 4.75 -13.74
N GLY A 184 -6.19 5.38 -12.80
CA GLY A 184 -5.99 4.82 -11.46
C GLY A 184 -7.28 4.70 -10.65
N GLY A 185 -7.58 3.49 -10.16
CA GLY A 185 -8.79 3.21 -9.40
C GLY A 185 -8.87 3.87 -8.02
N SER A 186 -7.74 4.38 -7.50
CA SER A 186 -7.69 5.06 -6.19
C SER A 186 -7.53 6.58 -6.29
N LEU A 187 -7.50 7.15 -7.49
CA LEU A 187 -7.33 8.61 -7.67
C LEU A 187 -8.46 9.41 -7.03
N GLN A 188 -9.68 8.91 -7.10
CA GLN A 188 -10.83 9.60 -6.52
C GLN A 188 -10.68 9.78 -5.00
N ASN A 189 -9.93 8.89 -4.31
CA ASN A 189 -9.60 9.06 -2.89
C ASN A 189 -8.68 10.26 -2.61
N LEU A 190 -8.03 10.79 -3.65
CA LEU A 190 -7.22 12.01 -3.60
C LEU A 190 -8.00 13.25 -4.10
N GLY A 191 -9.30 13.13 -4.32
CA GLY A 191 -10.12 14.20 -4.89
C GLY A 191 -9.87 14.48 -6.38
N LEU A 192 -9.39 13.47 -7.14
CA LEU A 192 -9.04 13.57 -8.56
C LEU A 192 -9.84 12.60 -9.41
N GLU A 193 -10.30 13.02 -10.59
CA GLU A 193 -10.93 12.14 -11.55
C GLU A 193 -9.88 11.52 -12.49
N PRO A 194 -9.97 10.22 -12.79
CA PRO A 194 -9.12 9.57 -13.79
C PRO A 194 -9.28 10.23 -15.17
N GLY A 195 -8.18 10.36 -15.90
CA GLY A 195 -8.15 10.93 -17.24
C GLY A 195 -8.21 12.45 -17.28
N GLU A 196 -8.39 13.13 -16.18
CA GLU A 196 -8.37 14.59 -16.12
C GLU A 196 -6.95 15.13 -15.92
N SER A 197 -6.57 16.09 -16.79
CA SER A 197 -5.42 16.95 -16.53
C SER A 197 -5.88 18.10 -15.63
N ASN A 198 -5.42 18.13 -14.39
CA ASN A 198 -5.76 19.21 -13.49
C ASN A 198 -4.56 19.76 -12.73
N THR A 199 -4.65 21.04 -12.36
CA THR A 199 -3.57 21.75 -11.67
C THR A 199 -3.24 21.18 -10.30
N LYS A 200 -4.19 20.53 -9.63
CA LYS A 200 -3.97 19.85 -8.34
C LYS A 200 -3.08 18.62 -8.51
N ALA A 201 -3.33 17.82 -9.55
CA ALA A 201 -2.50 16.66 -9.87
C ALA A 201 -1.06 17.06 -10.19
N THR A 202 -0.87 18.07 -11.02
CA THR A 202 0.46 18.63 -11.35
C THR A 202 1.15 19.22 -10.11
N ALA A 203 0.39 19.93 -9.26
CA ALA A 203 0.94 20.54 -8.05
C ALA A 203 1.49 19.51 -7.04
N VAL A 204 0.99 18.28 -7.06
CA VAL A 204 1.48 17.16 -6.21
C VAL A 204 2.40 16.20 -6.96
N GLY A 205 2.68 16.44 -8.26
CA GLY A 205 3.62 15.66 -9.07
C GLY A 205 3.08 14.35 -9.63
N LEU A 206 1.76 14.14 -9.65
CA LEU A 206 1.15 12.93 -10.19
C LEU A 206 1.32 12.76 -11.70
N ASP A 207 1.53 13.83 -12.44
CA ASP A 207 1.92 13.80 -13.85
C ASP A 207 3.30 13.17 -14.04
N THR A 208 4.27 13.53 -13.19
CA THR A 208 5.60 12.91 -13.17
C THR A 208 5.51 11.42 -12.79
N TYR A 209 4.74 11.10 -11.76
CA TYR A 209 4.52 9.71 -11.33
C TYR A 209 3.87 8.86 -12.44
N THR A 210 2.82 9.37 -13.08
CA THR A 210 2.15 8.70 -14.20
C THR A 210 3.13 8.40 -15.34
N LYS A 211 4.00 9.37 -15.68
CA LYS A 211 5.04 9.17 -16.70
C LYS A 211 6.03 8.05 -16.31
N MET A 212 6.44 7.97 -15.04
CA MET A 212 7.27 6.85 -14.55
C MET A 212 6.59 5.50 -14.75
N LEU A 213 5.28 5.41 -14.47
CA LEU A 213 4.51 4.20 -14.69
C LEU A 213 4.39 3.84 -16.18
N GLU A 214 4.16 4.82 -17.05
CA GLU A 214 4.11 4.61 -18.51
C GLU A 214 5.44 4.10 -19.05
N GLU A 215 6.55 4.67 -18.60
CA GLU A 215 7.91 4.24 -18.98
C GLU A 215 8.21 2.80 -18.46
N ALA A 216 7.73 2.43 -17.28
CA ALA A 216 7.84 1.08 -16.76
C ALA A 216 6.95 0.11 -17.55
N ASN A 217 5.71 0.50 -17.85
CA ASN A 217 4.77 -0.31 -18.64
C ASN A 217 5.27 -0.59 -20.07
N ALA A 218 5.99 0.35 -20.68
CA ALA A 218 6.54 0.21 -22.02
C ALA A 218 7.79 -0.68 -22.08
N GLU A 219 8.44 -0.96 -20.94
CA GLU A 219 9.67 -1.74 -20.89
C GLU A 219 9.40 -3.24 -21.06
N GLN A 220 10.12 -3.88 -21.98
CA GLN A 220 9.97 -5.30 -22.31
C GLN A 220 10.89 -6.21 -21.50
N ASP A 221 12.04 -5.71 -21.07
CA ASP A 221 12.93 -6.44 -20.18
C ASP A 221 12.37 -6.41 -18.75
N LEU A 222 12.11 -7.59 -18.17
CA LEU A 222 11.43 -7.71 -16.90
C LEU A 222 12.19 -7.05 -15.74
N ASN A 223 13.52 -7.21 -15.70
CA ASN A 223 14.33 -6.61 -14.65
C ASN A 223 14.37 -5.09 -14.77
N LYS A 224 14.51 -4.55 -15.99
CA LYS A 224 14.45 -3.10 -16.22
C LYS A 224 13.06 -2.54 -15.93
N ARG A 225 12.00 -3.27 -16.28
CA ARG A 225 10.62 -2.92 -15.95
C ARG A 225 10.44 -2.79 -14.45
N TYR A 226 10.88 -3.78 -13.69
CA TYR A 226 10.77 -3.76 -12.23
C TYR A 226 11.67 -2.69 -11.59
N ASP A 227 12.84 -2.41 -12.17
CA ASP A 227 13.71 -1.32 -11.72
C ASP A 227 13.02 0.05 -11.86
N LYS A 228 12.33 0.30 -12.98
CA LYS A 228 11.54 1.52 -13.20
C LYS A 228 10.36 1.60 -12.23
N TYR A 229 9.68 0.49 -11.95
CA TYR A 229 8.64 0.48 -10.93
C TYR A 229 9.18 0.74 -9.53
N ALA A 230 10.38 0.26 -9.22
CA ALA A 230 11.02 0.57 -7.94
C ALA A 230 11.34 2.07 -7.80
N GLU A 231 11.69 2.75 -8.90
CA GLU A 231 11.83 4.22 -8.93
C GLU A 231 10.50 4.92 -8.68
N ALA A 232 9.42 4.47 -9.34
CA ALA A 232 8.08 5.02 -9.12
C ALA A 232 7.60 4.80 -7.67
N GLN A 233 7.87 3.62 -7.08
CA GLN A 233 7.57 3.36 -5.68
C GLN A 233 8.38 4.26 -4.73
N ALA A 234 9.65 4.52 -5.02
CA ALA A 234 10.49 5.43 -4.23
C ALA A 234 9.94 6.87 -4.28
N TRP A 235 9.54 7.33 -5.46
CA TRP A 235 8.85 8.62 -5.61
C TRP A 235 7.57 8.68 -4.76
N LEU A 236 6.77 7.62 -4.79
CA LEU A 236 5.51 7.56 -4.03
C LEU A 236 5.75 7.61 -2.51
N VAL A 237 6.79 6.93 -2.02
CA VAL A 237 7.23 7.02 -0.62
C VAL A 237 7.57 8.46 -0.25
N ASP A 238 8.40 9.14 -1.06
CA ASP A 238 8.80 10.53 -0.81
C ASP A 238 7.60 11.48 -0.83
N SER A 239 6.69 11.30 -1.78
CA SER A 239 5.49 12.15 -1.91
C SER A 239 4.55 12.06 -0.71
N SER A 240 4.55 10.93 -0.01
CA SER A 240 3.60 10.58 1.06
C SER A 240 2.13 10.84 0.66
N LEU A 241 1.79 10.63 -0.61
CA LEU A 241 0.40 10.69 -1.11
C LEU A 241 -0.42 9.49 -0.64
N ALA A 242 0.24 8.33 -0.54
CA ALA A 242 -0.30 7.14 0.08
C ALA A 242 0.68 6.65 1.14
N ILE A 243 0.20 6.41 2.34
CA ILE A 243 1.00 5.90 3.46
C ILE A 243 0.67 4.41 3.59
N PRO A 244 1.61 3.50 3.25
CA PRO A 244 1.41 2.09 3.49
C PRO A 244 1.19 1.85 4.98
N ASN A 245 0.20 1.04 5.32
CA ASN A 245 -0.22 0.85 6.70
C ASN A 245 -0.05 -0.62 7.12
N VAL A 246 -1.04 -1.45 6.84
CA VAL A 246 -1.07 -2.83 7.29
C VAL A 246 -1.49 -3.78 6.17
N SER A 247 -1.10 -5.05 6.29
CA SER A 247 -1.64 -6.12 5.46
C SER A 247 -2.73 -6.86 6.21
N LEU A 248 -3.87 -7.00 5.58
CA LEU A 248 -4.94 -7.87 6.08
C LEU A 248 -4.68 -9.31 5.68
N GLY A 249 -5.05 -10.25 6.52
CA GLY A 249 -4.89 -11.69 6.27
C GLY A 249 -4.09 -12.40 7.37
N GLY A 250 -3.58 -13.60 7.06
CA GLY A 250 -2.83 -14.41 8.03
C GLY A 250 -3.71 -15.08 9.09
N THR A 251 -5.04 -14.97 9.00
CA THR A 251 -5.94 -15.67 9.91
C THR A 251 -5.87 -17.17 9.66
N PRO A 252 -5.61 -17.99 10.68
CA PRO A 252 -5.63 -19.45 10.56
C PRO A 252 -6.98 -19.91 10.02
N GLY A 253 -6.96 -20.78 9.02
CA GLY A 253 -8.16 -21.37 8.44
C GLY A 253 -8.09 -22.89 8.38
N ILE A 254 -9.20 -23.56 8.69
CA ILE A 254 -9.35 -25.01 8.51
C ILE A 254 -9.98 -25.23 7.14
N ARG A 255 -9.35 -26.02 6.28
CA ARG A 255 -9.85 -26.31 4.93
C ARG A 255 -9.65 -27.77 4.55
N LYS A 256 -10.53 -28.29 3.69
CA LYS A 256 -10.43 -29.63 3.10
C LYS A 256 -9.71 -29.66 1.74
N THR A 257 -9.02 -28.63 1.39
CA THR A 257 -8.31 -28.55 0.10
C THR A 257 -6.97 -29.29 0.21
N VAL A 258 -6.60 -29.99 -0.87
CA VAL A 258 -5.23 -30.51 -1.03
C VAL A 258 -4.27 -29.34 -1.07
N PRO A 259 -3.22 -29.30 -0.24
CA PRO A 259 -2.24 -28.21 -0.25
C PRO A 259 -1.68 -27.98 -1.65
N PHE A 260 -1.59 -26.71 -2.03
CA PHE A 260 -1.02 -26.28 -3.32
C PHE A 260 -1.68 -26.86 -4.59
N SER A 261 -2.95 -27.30 -4.50
CA SER A 261 -3.70 -27.74 -5.68
C SER A 261 -4.26 -26.58 -6.51
N ALA A 262 -4.15 -25.33 -6.02
CA ALA A 262 -4.52 -24.13 -6.75
C ALA A 262 -3.49 -23.75 -7.83
N ALA A 263 -3.81 -22.72 -8.62
CA ALA A 263 -2.87 -22.14 -9.57
C ALA A 263 -1.59 -21.63 -8.91
N PHE A 264 -0.50 -21.50 -9.68
CA PHE A 264 0.80 -21.08 -9.17
C PHE A 264 0.83 -19.64 -8.67
N SER A 265 0.04 -18.75 -9.27
CA SER A 265 -0.14 -17.40 -8.78
C SER A 265 -1.39 -17.31 -7.93
N GLN A 266 -1.30 -16.62 -6.79
CA GLN A 266 -2.44 -16.28 -5.94
C GLN A 266 -2.96 -14.86 -6.24
N ALA A 267 -2.16 -14.03 -6.87
CA ALA A 267 -2.57 -12.74 -7.36
C ALA A 267 -3.52 -12.92 -8.56
N GLY A 268 -4.61 -12.18 -8.57
CA GLY A 268 -5.64 -12.30 -9.59
C GLY A 268 -6.62 -13.46 -9.42
N ASN A 269 -6.42 -14.31 -8.42
CA ASN A 269 -7.33 -15.41 -8.12
C ASN A 269 -8.44 -14.99 -7.14
N LYS A 270 -9.12 -13.91 -7.45
CA LYS A 270 -10.32 -13.49 -6.71
C LYS A 270 -11.54 -14.09 -7.36
N GLY A 271 -12.16 -15.07 -6.71
CA GLY A 271 -13.41 -15.63 -7.16
C GLY A 271 -13.33 -17.04 -7.74
N VAL A 272 -14.17 -17.33 -8.73
CA VAL A 272 -14.40 -18.70 -9.22
C VAL A 272 -13.21 -19.35 -9.92
N GLU A 273 -12.30 -18.59 -10.47
CA GLU A 273 -11.10 -19.11 -11.11
C GLU A 273 -10.21 -19.86 -10.14
N SER A 274 -10.20 -19.46 -8.87
CA SER A 274 -9.44 -20.10 -7.79
C SER A 274 -9.93 -21.53 -7.53
N TYR A 275 -11.20 -21.80 -7.76
CA TYR A 275 -11.81 -23.11 -7.45
C TYR A 275 -11.58 -24.14 -8.54
N LYS A 276 -11.33 -23.74 -9.78
CA LYS A 276 -11.19 -24.63 -10.93
C LYS A 276 -10.18 -25.76 -10.74
N TYR A 277 -9.09 -25.49 -10.06
CA TYR A 277 -7.97 -26.42 -9.87
C TYR A 277 -7.91 -27.03 -8.48
N LEU A 278 -8.75 -26.55 -7.54
CA LEU A 278 -8.75 -27.06 -6.18
C LEU A 278 -9.22 -28.50 -6.13
N LYS A 279 -8.46 -29.31 -5.40
CA LYS A 279 -8.80 -30.69 -5.07
C LYS A 279 -9.18 -30.79 -3.59
N LEU A 280 -10.19 -31.56 -3.28
CA LEU A 280 -10.62 -31.81 -1.91
C LEU A 280 -10.08 -33.15 -1.42
N GLN A 281 -9.88 -33.25 -0.11
CA GLN A 281 -9.50 -34.47 0.58
C GLN A 281 -10.08 -34.49 1.99
N ASP A 282 -10.21 -35.70 2.55
CA ASP A 282 -10.73 -35.90 3.91
C ASP A 282 -9.64 -36.30 4.91
N LYS A 283 -8.39 -36.48 4.47
CA LYS A 283 -7.29 -36.80 5.38
C LYS A 283 -6.71 -35.55 6.03
N ILE A 284 -6.20 -35.71 7.25
CA ILE A 284 -5.40 -34.71 7.91
C ILE A 284 -4.03 -34.65 7.21
N VAL A 285 -3.55 -33.43 6.97
CA VAL A 285 -2.21 -33.16 6.41
C VAL A 285 -1.28 -32.81 7.57
N THR A 286 -0.21 -33.56 7.72
CA THR A 286 0.84 -33.25 8.69
C THR A 286 1.70 -32.09 8.22
N THR A 287 2.41 -31.44 9.14
CA THR A 287 3.38 -30.37 8.78
C THR A 287 4.43 -30.85 7.78
N ALA A 288 4.92 -32.09 7.92
CA ALA A 288 5.91 -32.66 7.02
C ALA A 288 5.33 -32.83 5.60
N GLU A 289 4.13 -33.39 5.46
CA GLU A 289 3.46 -33.54 4.16
C GLU A 289 3.13 -32.18 3.51
N TYR A 290 2.77 -31.19 4.33
CA TYR A 290 2.54 -29.81 3.84
C TYR A 290 3.83 -29.21 3.28
N GLU A 291 4.95 -29.32 4.00
CA GLU A 291 6.23 -28.76 3.57
C GLU A 291 6.78 -29.48 2.33
N GLU A 292 6.64 -30.80 2.25
CA GLU A 292 6.98 -31.55 1.03
C GLU A 292 6.17 -31.07 -0.18
N ALA A 293 4.85 -30.91 0.00
CA ALA A 293 3.97 -30.39 -1.04
C ALA A 293 4.35 -28.94 -1.44
N ARG A 294 4.76 -28.12 -0.48
CA ARG A 294 5.21 -26.77 -0.71
C ARG A 294 6.48 -26.72 -1.54
N GLN A 295 7.48 -27.51 -1.21
CA GLN A 295 8.75 -27.55 -1.96
C GLN A 295 8.52 -28.03 -3.39
N LYS A 296 7.71 -29.06 -3.58
CA LYS A 296 7.32 -29.54 -4.92
C LYS A 296 6.63 -28.41 -5.71
N TRP A 297 5.67 -27.74 -5.11
CA TRP A 297 4.93 -26.64 -5.76
C TRP A 297 5.83 -25.47 -6.14
N LEU A 298 6.79 -25.08 -5.27
CA LEU A 298 7.75 -24.02 -5.58
C LEU A 298 8.58 -24.35 -6.81
N LYS A 299 9.06 -25.60 -6.91
CA LYS A 299 9.82 -26.06 -8.08
C LYS A 299 8.96 -26.04 -9.35
N GLU A 300 7.75 -26.57 -9.29
CA GLU A 300 6.82 -26.57 -10.43
C GLU A 300 6.44 -25.15 -10.86
N LYS A 301 6.29 -24.22 -9.91
CA LYS A 301 6.06 -22.79 -10.18
C LYS A 301 7.23 -22.17 -10.93
N GLU A 302 8.46 -22.43 -10.50
CA GLU A 302 9.68 -21.92 -11.15
C GLU A 302 9.78 -22.43 -12.59
N GLU A 303 9.58 -23.73 -12.80
CA GLU A 303 9.58 -24.34 -14.14
C GLU A 303 8.48 -23.77 -15.04
N SER A 304 7.28 -23.55 -14.49
CA SER A 304 6.15 -22.93 -15.20
C SER A 304 6.43 -21.49 -15.59
N ASN A 305 7.00 -20.69 -14.70
CA ASN A 305 7.37 -19.29 -14.97
C ASN A 305 8.45 -19.21 -16.05
N LYS A 306 9.49 -20.05 -15.97
CA LYS A 306 10.53 -20.13 -17.00
C LYS A 306 9.95 -20.46 -18.38
N LYS A 307 9.07 -21.46 -18.45
CA LYS A 307 8.39 -21.83 -19.69
C LYS A 307 7.54 -20.69 -20.23
N ALA A 308 6.80 -20.00 -19.37
CA ALA A 308 5.97 -18.85 -19.77
C ALA A 308 6.83 -17.72 -20.36
N GLN A 309 7.99 -17.42 -19.78
CA GLN A 309 8.95 -16.45 -20.32
C GLN A 309 9.50 -16.88 -21.69
N GLU A 310 9.89 -18.16 -21.84
CA GLU A 310 10.36 -18.71 -23.12
C GLU A 310 9.28 -18.64 -24.20
N ASP A 311 8.03 -18.91 -23.85
CA ASP A 311 6.90 -18.85 -24.79
C ASP A 311 6.57 -17.41 -25.15
N PHE A 312 6.61 -16.48 -24.18
CA PHE A 312 6.44 -15.04 -24.43
C PHE A 312 7.50 -14.51 -25.39
N ALA A 313 8.78 -14.83 -25.15
CA ALA A 313 9.90 -14.43 -26.01
C ALA A 313 9.76 -14.89 -27.48
N LYS A 314 9.03 -15.98 -27.74
CA LYS A 314 8.74 -16.47 -29.10
C LYS A 314 7.64 -15.68 -29.80
N HIS A 315 6.74 -15.03 -29.03
CA HIS A 315 5.60 -14.27 -29.57
C HIS A 315 5.92 -12.79 -29.77
N VAL A 316 6.92 -12.27 -29.05
CA VAL A 316 7.42 -10.90 -29.22
C VAL A 316 8.46 -10.94 -30.35
N LYS A 317 8.03 -10.59 -31.57
CA LYS A 317 8.90 -10.40 -32.74
C LYS A 317 8.95 -8.93 -33.11
#